data_58234aadf3194b3aa98cd030316b4f7c
#
_entry.id   58234aadf3194b3aa98cd030316b4f7c
#
_cell.length_a   1.000
_cell.length_b   1.000
_cell.length_c   1.000
_cell.angle_alpha   90.00
_cell.angle_beta   90.00
_cell.angle_gamma   90.00
#
_symmetry.space_group_name_H-M   'P 1'
#
loop_
_entity.id
_entity.type
_entity.pdbx_description
1 polymer ?
#
loop_
_entity_poly.entity_id
_entity_poly.type
_entity_poly.pdbx_seq_one_letter_code
_entity_poly.pdbx_strand_id
1 'polypeptide(L)'
;MRRQLSILGAVVAALAASVIMFVSPAYAATGLHISGTNIVEANGSNFIMRGINHAHTWYTNQTSSFANIKATGANTVRVVLSGGRWTANSASDVANVISLCKANKMICVLEDHDTTGYGEDGAAYTLDQAVNYWIGLKSVLVGQEDYVIINIGNEPIGNNNPGQWTAATVAAIQKMRSNGFQHMLMIDAPNWGQDWQYVMRDNGQTILDADTQHNTVLSIHMYAVFNTASSITSYLDTFKSKGWPLVIGEFGWQFSSSEVDDQTILKEAVARGLGYIGWSWSGNTDPILDMTTNFNPAQLTTWGQRIVNGANGIKATAKQATIFGTSTTPTTPPTTPPTTPPTTPPTTPPTTPPTTPPTTPPTTNPPTGGCTAAYAITGQWPGGFQGEVKVTAGGSAINGWTVSWTYANGQSVSQAWNATVTSSGSAVTARNVSYNGKLAAGASTTFGFLGSWAGSNPVPSVSCAAS
;
A
#
# COMPACT_ATOMS: atom_id res chain seq x y z
N MET A 1 89.38 -44.93 -1.54
CA MET A 1 88.06 -44.95 -2.29
C MET A 1 86.98 -44.59 -1.33
N ARG A 2 86.56 -43.35 -1.34
CA ARG A 2 85.48 -42.83 -0.49
C ARG A 2 84.28 -42.40 -1.37
N ARG A 3 83.14 -43.04 -1.21
CA ARG A 3 81.91 -42.70 -1.84
C ARG A 3 81.25 -41.54 -1.06
N GLN A 4 81.00 -40.46 -1.72
CA GLN A 4 80.17 -39.38 -1.18
C GLN A 4 78.71 -39.67 -1.55
N LEU A 5 77.83 -39.73 -0.54
CA LEU A 5 76.35 -39.68 -0.72
C LEU A 5 75.90 -38.21 -0.74
N SER A 6 75.29 -37.85 -1.82
CA SER A 6 74.58 -36.54 -1.90
C SER A 6 73.14 -36.75 -1.49
N ILE A 7 72.69 -36.04 -0.46
CA ILE A 7 71.32 -36.00 0.00
C ILE A 7 70.64 -34.82 -0.72
N LEU A 8 69.68 -35.11 -1.60
CA LEU A 8 68.78 -34.13 -2.19
C LEU A 8 67.68 -33.87 -1.17
N GLY A 9 67.61 -32.67 -0.61
CA GLY A 9 66.45 -32.15 0.16
C GLY A 9 65.41 -31.57 -0.74
N ALA A 10 64.24 -32.18 -0.81
CA ALA A 10 63.07 -31.62 -1.48
C ALA A 10 62.37 -30.64 -0.51
N VAL A 11 62.38 -29.37 -0.86
CA VAL A 11 61.58 -28.34 -0.19
C VAL A 11 60.19 -28.34 -0.82
N VAL A 12 59.17 -28.80 -0.10
CA VAL A 12 57.77 -28.70 -0.48
C VAL A 12 57.28 -27.35 0.01
N ALA A 13 57.12 -26.37 -0.90
CA ALA A 13 56.46 -25.12 -0.64
C ALA A 13 54.94 -25.31 -0.73
N ALA A 14 54.26 -25.34 0.41
CA ALA A 14 52.79 -25.30 0.50
C ALA A 14 52.31 -23.88 0.22
N LEU A 15 51.76 -23.65 -0.96
CA LEU A 15 50.99 -22.42 -1.26
C LEU A 15 49.61 -22.54 -0.58
N ALA A 16 49.45 -21.86 0.55
CA ALA A 16 48.11 -21.61 1.10
C ALA A 16 47.43 -20.51 0.28
N ALA A 17 46.56 -20.92 -0.63
CA ALA A 17 45.64 -19.98 -1.31
C ALA A 17 44.55 -19.54 -0.31
N SER A 18 44.72 -18.37 0.27
CA SER A 18 43.68 -17.70 1.05
C SER A 18 42.57 -17.25 0.09
N VAL A 19 41.48 -17.98 0.04
CA VAL A 19 40.26 -17.56 -0.60
C VAL A 19 39.68 -16.43 0.28
N ILE A 20 39.94 -15.18 -0.10
CA ILE A 20 39.24 -14.03 0.46
C ILE A 20 37.83 -14.08 -0.10
N MET A 21 36.90 -14.67 0.66
CA MET A 21 35.47 -14.46 0.41
C MET A 21 35.18 -12.98 0.66
N PHE A 22 34.98 -12.21 -0.40
CA PHE A 22 34.33 -10.92 -0.30
C PHE A 22 32.89 -11.18 0.12
N VAL A 23 32.62 -11.17 1.41
CA VAL A 23 31.26 -11.03 1.92
C VAL A 23 30.85 -9.61 1.55
N SER A 24 30.11 -9.45 0.45
CA SER A 24 29.42 -8.21 0.18
C SER A 24 28.59 -7.89 1.42
N PRO A 25 28.64 -6.65 1.97
CA PRO A 25 27.76 -6.30 3.05
C PRO A 25 26.33 -6.56 2.57
N ALA A 26 25.64 -7.48 3.23
CA ALA A 26 24.19 -7.61 3.06
C ALA A 26 23.64 -6.25 3.46
N TYR A 27 23.16 -5.47 2.49
CA TYR A 27 22.35 -4.31 2.79
C TYR A 27 21.19 -4.84 3.61
N ALA A 28 21.07 -4.39 4.86
CA ALA A 28 19.90 -4.68 5.64
C ALA A 28 18.70 -4.16 4.83
N ALA A 29 17.78 -5.06 4.49
CA ALA A 29 16.59 -4.67 3.74
C ALA A 29 15.88 -3.56 4.54
N THR A 30 15.63 -2.44 3.89
CA THR A 30 14.87 -1.35 4.49
C THR A 30 13.39 -1.67 4.35
N GLY A 31 12.63 -1.61 5.46
CA GLY A 31 11.20 -1.80 5.44
C GLY A 31 10.74 -3.26 5.40
N LEU A 32 9.60 -3.46 4.76
CA LEU A 32 9.03 -4.79 4.54
C LEU A 32 9.97 -5.63 3.66
N HIS A 33 10.28 -6.84 4.10
CA HIS A 33 11.22 -7.70 3.38
C HIS A 33 10.94 -9.19 3.57
N ILE A 34 11.56 -10.01 2.73
CA ILE A 34 11.45 -11.47 2.77
C ILE A 34 12.51 -12.05 3.72
N SER A 35 12.07 -12.92 4.62
CA SER A 35 12.95 -13.74 5.47
C SER A 35 12.50 -15.20 5.37
N GLY A 36 13.27 -16.01 4.68
CA GLY A 36 12.86 -17.36 4.28
C GLY A 36 11.62 -17.31 3.37
N THR A 37 10.51 -17.86 3.83
CA THR A 37 9.22 -17.79 3.12
C THR A 37 8.27 -16.71 3.65
N ASN A 38 8.70 -15.97 4.69
CA ASN A 38 7.85 -15.03 5.39
C ASN A 38 8.10 -13.61 4.92
N ILE A 39 7.04 -12.81 4.91
CA ILE A 39 7.13 -11.35 4.88
C ILE A 39 7.36 -10.88 6.32
N VAL A 40 8.37 -10.04 6.52
CA VAL A 40 8.68 -9.47 7.83
C VAL A 40 8.77 -7.94 7.75
N GLU A 41 8.43 -7.30 8.84
CA GLU A 41 8.60 -5.86 9.01
C GLU A 41 10.06 -5.51 9.30
N ALA A 42 10.46 -4.23 9.18
CA ALA A 42 11.82 -3.76 9.45
C ALA A 42 12.38 -4.20 10.81
N ASN A 43 11.52 -4.41 11.80
CA ASN A 43 11.90 -4.88 13.14
C ASN A 43 11.98 -6.42 13.26
N GLY A 44 11.81 -7.16 12.16
CA GLY A 44 11.84 -8.61 12.11
C GLY A 44 10.53 -9.31 12.51
N SER A 45 9.46 -8.57 12.80
CA SER A 45 8.16 -9.16 13.12
C SER A 45 7.50 -9.74 11.86
N ASN A 46 6.95 -10.95 11.95
CA ASN A 46 6.20 -11.54 10.83
C ASN A 46 4.95 -10.71 10.53
N PHE A 47 4.74 -10.43 9.25
CA PHE A 47 3.55 -9.78 8.73
C PHE A 47 2.81 -10.71 7.77
N ILE A 48 1.54 -11.00 8.06
CA ILE A 48 0.69 -11.83 7.21
C ILE A 48 -0.45 -10.97 6.68
N MET A 49 -0.48 -10.79 5.37
CA MET A 49 -1.52 -10.00 4.72
C MET A 49 -2.90 -10.62 4.91
N ARG A 50 -3.86 -9.79 5.30
CA ARG A 50 -5.29 -10.07 5.33
C ARG A 50 -5.96 -8.88 4.69
N GLY A 51 -6.18 -8.92 3.39
CA GLY A 51 -6.45 -7.74 2.59
C GLY A 51 -7.65 -7.84 1.68
N ILE A 52 -7.97 -6.68 1.12
CA ILE A 52 -9.02 -6.46 0.13
C ILE A 52 -8.44 -5.62 -0.99
N ASN A 53 -8.76 -5.98 -2.25
CA ASN A 53 -8.45 -5.17 -3.42
C ASN A 53 -9.42 -3.99 -3.52
N HIS A 54 -8.90 -2.81 -3.87
CA HIS A 54 -9.68 -1.60 -4.12
C HIS A 54 -9.45 -1.08 -5.53
N ALA A 55 -10.51 -1.00 -6.31
CA ALA A 55 -10.52 -0.65 -7.74
C ALA A 55 -10.30 0.87 -7.96
N HIS A 56 -9.21 1.43 -7.42
CA HIS A 56 -8.98 2.86 -7.29
C HIS A 56 -8.94 3.60 -8.64
N THR A 57 -8.23 3.08 -9.65
CA THR A 57 -8.09 3.79 -10.94
C THR A 57 -9.44 4.12 -11.59
N TRP A 58 -10.47 3.31 -11.36
CA TRP A 58 -11.83 3.55 -11.87
C TRP A 58 -12.71 4.35 -10.89
N TYR A 59 -12.34 4.41 -9.62
CA TYR A 59 -13.12 5.00 -8.52
C TYR A 59 -12.26 5.87 -7.62
N THR A 60 -11.49 6.79 -8.19
CA THR A 60 -10.54 7.67 -7.47
C THR A 60 -11.20 8.55 -6.40
N ASN A 61 -12.52 8.80 -6.54
CA ASN A 61 -13.32 9.56 -5.58
C ASN A 61 -13.79 8.72 -4.37
N GLN A 62 -13.65 7.39 -4.41
CA GLN A 62 -14.08 6.49 -3.32
C GLN A 62 -13.02 6.36 -2.21
N THR A 63 -12.50 7.49 -1.76
CA THR A 63 -11.44 7.55 -0.73
C THR A 63 -11.90 7.02 0.64
N SER A 64 -13.20 7.08 0.93
CA SER A 64 -13.78 6.47 2.13
C SER A 64 -13.63 4.95 2.18
N SER A 65 -13.39 4.28 1.04
CA SER A 65 -13.16 2.85 0.97
C SER A 65 -11.99 2.40 1.83
N PHE A 66 -10.92 3.20 1.97
CA PHE A 66 -9.79 2.85 2.83
C PHE A 66 -10.20 2.69 4.30
N ALA A 67 -10.96 3.63 4.84
CA ALA A 67 -11.48 3.55 6.21
C ALA A 67 -12.51 2.40 6.36
N ASN A 68 -13.35 2.19 5.36
CA ASN A 68 -14.36 1.13 5.35
C ASN A 68 -13.72 -0.27 5.27
N ILE A 69 -12.68 -0.45 4.44
CA ILE A 69 -11.88 -1.68 4.37
C ILE A 69 -11.19 -1.92 5.72
N LYS A 70 -10.58 -0.89 6.32
CA LYS A 70 -10.01 -1.02 7.67
C LYS A 70 -11.02 -1.46 8.71
N ALA A 71 -12.23 -0.95 8.65
CA ALA A 71 -13.31 -1.31 9.60
C ALA A 71 -13.71 -2.80 9.51
N THR A 72 -13.41 -3.50 8.41
CA THR A 72 -13.55 -4.97 8.32
C THR A 72 -12.51 -5.73 9.15
N GLY A 73 -11.49 -5.05 9.65
CA GLY A 73 -10.33 -5.64 10.33
C GLY A 73 -9.12 -5.82 9.42
N ALA A 74 -9.20 -5.51 8.13
CA ALA A 74 -8.10 -5.68 7.18
C ALA A 74 -6.82 -4.95 7.65
N ASN A 75 -5.68 -5.58 7.39
CA ASN A 75 -4.35 -5.01 7.65
C ASN A 75 -3.62 -4.60 6.36
N THR A 76 -4.19 -4.93 5.21
CA THR A 76 -3.64 -4.68 3.89
C THR A 76 -4.74 -4.22 2.94
N VAL A 77 -4.42 -3.30 2.06
CA VAL A 77 -5.24 -2.97 0.89
C VAL A 77 -4.36 -3.03 -0.37
N ARG A 78 -4.80 -3.79 -1.39
CA ARG A 78 -4.17 -3.77 -2.71
C ARG A 78 -4.93 -2.78 -3.58
N VAL A 79 -4.22 -1.78 -4.08
CA VAL A 79 -4.79 -0.62 -4.75
C VAL A 79 -4.49 -0.70 -6.23
N VAL A 80 -5.54 -0.80 -7.02
CA VAL A 80 -5.50 -0.83 -8.47
C VAL A 80 -5.13 0.54 -9.01
N LEU A 81 -4.01 0.65 -9.71
CA LEU A 81 -3.53 1.85 -10.37
C LEU A 81 -3.42 1.61 -11.88
N SER A 82 -3.23 2.69 -12.62
CA SER A 82 -2.98 2.67 -14.06
C SER A 82 -1.91 3.70 -14.44
N GLY A 83 -0.98 3.31 -15.30
CA GLY A 83 0.00 4.19 -15.92
C GLY A 83 -0.53 4.87 -17.18
N GLY A 84 -1.72 4.49 -17.68
CA GLY A 84 -2.32 5.13 -18.85
C GLY A 84 -3.19 4.28 -19.76
N ARG A 85 -3.32 2.99 -19.50
CA ARG A 85 -4.33 2.16 -20.20
C ARG A 85 -5.75 2.61 -19.88
N TRP A 86 -5.96 3.05 -18.65
CA TRP A 86 -7.17 3.74 -18.17
C TRP A 86 -6.82 5.17 -17.76
N THR A 87 -7.51 5.72 -16.80
CA THR A 87 -7.15 7.03 -16.24
C THR A 87 -5.86 6.91 -15.44
N ALA A 88 -4.79 7.55 -15.90
CA ALA A 88 -3.49 7.48 -15.25
C ALA A 88 -3.54 8.05 -13.82
N ASN A 89 -3.07 7.28 -12.85
CA ASN A 89 -2.90 7.74 -11.49
C ASN A 89 -1.57 8.50 -11.37
N SER A 90 -1.67 9.80 -11.15
CA SER A 90 -0.49 10.68 -11.04
C SER A 90 0.27 10.46 -9.73
N ALA A 91 1.50 10.99 -9.65
CA ALA A 91 2.29 10.94 -8.42
C ALA A 91 1.55 11.56 -7.21
N SER A 92 0.77 12.64 -7.43
CA SER A 92 -0.03 13.24 -6.36
C SER A 92 -1.18 12.35 -5.88
N ASP A 93 -1.82 11.62 -6.79
CA ASP A 93 -2.87 10.67 -6.44
C ASP A 93 -2.28 9.48 -5.68
N VAL A 94 -1.18 8.91 -6.16
CA VAL A 94 -0.49 7.80 -5.48
C VAL A 94 0.02 8.22 -4.09
N ALA A 95 0.54 9.44 -3.92
CA ALA A 95 0.91 9.96 -2.60
C ALA A 95 -0.31 10.06 -1.67
N ASN A 96 -1.47 10.48 -2.18
CA ASN A 96 -2.72 10.48 -1.42
C ASN A 96 -3.15 9.07 -1.03
N VAL A 97 -3.09 8.11 -1.96
CA VAL A 97 -3.37 6.67 -1.69
C VAL A 97 -2.49 6.15 -0.55
N ILE A 98 -1.18 6.38 -0.61
CA ILE A 98 -0.24 5.98 0.45
C ILE A 98 -0.63 6.61 1.79
N SER A 99 -0.98 7.90 1.79
CA SER A 99 -1.43 8.62 3.00
C SER A 99 -2.71 8.01 3.58
N LEU A 100 -3.67 7.64 2.73
CA LEU A 100 -4.91 6.98 3.14
C LEU A 100 -4.64 5.59 3.74
N CYS A 101 -3.75 4.80 3.15
CA CYS A 101 -3.32 3.52 3.71
C CYS A 101 -2.73 3.71 5.12
N LYS A 102 -1.78 4.65 5.26
CA LYS A 102 -1.09 4.94 6.53
C LYS A 102 -2.04 5.47 7.60
N ALA A 103 -2.91 6.41 7.25
CA ALA A 103 -3.94 6.96 8.15
C ALA A 103 -4.87 5.87 8.69
N ASN A 104 -5.16 4.86 7.86
CA ASN A 104 -5.99 3.72 8.24
C ASN A 104 -5.17 2.52 8.76
N LYS A 105 -3.86 2.68 9.00
CA LYS A 105 -2.99 1.63 9.57
C LYS A 105 -3.04 0.32 8.79
N MET A 106 -2.94 0.42 7.46
CA MET A 106 -2.86 -0.71 6.53
C MET A 106 -1.59 -0.63 5.71
N ILE A 107 -0.99 -1.79 5.45
CA ILE A 107 0.05 -1.92 4.43
C ILE A 107 -0.60 -1.75 3.07
N CYS A 108 0.05 -0.97 2.22
CA CYS A 108 -0.41 -0.61 0.89
C CYS A 108 0.31 -1.47 -0.14
N VAL A 109 -0.39 -2.34 -0.84
CA VAL A 109 0.11 -3.00 -2.05
C VAL A 109 -0.35 -2.17 -3.23
N LEU A 110 0.58 -1.51 -3.91
CA LEU A 110 0.28 -0.74 -5.12
C LEU A 110 0.53 -1.62 -6.34
N GLU A 111 -0.43 -1.72 -7.25
CA GLU A 111 -0.29 -2.51 -8.46
C GLU A 111 -0.60 -1.70 -9.71
N ASP A 112 0.11 -1.97 -10.83
CA ASP A 112 -0.19 -1.42 -12.15
C ASP A 112 -1.06 -2.42 -12.94
N HIS A 113 -2.34 -2.07 -13.11
CA HIS A 113 -3.32 -2.94 -13.77
C HIS A 113 -3.19 -2.95 -15.30
N ASP A 114 -2.38 -2.06 -15.84
CA ASP A 114 -2.25 -1.87 -17.30
C ASP A 114 -1.73 -3.13 -18.01
N THR A 115 -1.02 -4.01 -17.30
CA THR A 115 -0.42 -5.22 -17.88
C THR A 115 -1.40 -6.38 -18.05
N THR A 116 -2.59 -6.28 -17.48
CA THR A 116 -3.57 -7.39 -17.42
C THR A 116 -3.86 -7.98 -18.78
N GLY A 117 -3.52 -9.26 -18.94
CA GLY A 117 -3.78 -10.02 -20.15
C GLY A 117 -2.90 -9.68 -21.35
N TYR A 118 -1.69 -9.12 -21.14
CA TYR A 118 -0.76 -8.83 -22.24
C TYR A 118 -0.54 -10.05 -23.14
N GLY A 119 -0.55 -9.81 -24.43
CA GLY A 119 -0.45 -10.85 -25.47
C GLY A 119 -1.79 -11.40 -25.95
N GLU A 120 -2.89 -11.11 -25.23
CA GLU A 120 -4.27 -11.43 -25.65
C GLU A 120 -5.12 -10.16 -25.74
N ASP A 121 -5.03 -9.28 -24.76
CA ASP A 121 -5.67 -7.97 -24.83
C ASP A 121 -4.71 -6.97 -25.51
N GLY A 122 -5.14 -6.46 -26.67
CA GLY A 122 -4.32 -5.54 -27.48
C GLY A 122 -4.06 -4.17 -26.83
N ALA A 123 -4.82 -3.81 -25.78
CA ALA A 123 -4.61 -2.57 -25.01
C ALA A 123 -3.67 -2.78 -23.82
N ALA A 124 -3.32 -4.03 -23.49
CA ALA A 124 -2.48 -4.32 -22.33
C ALA A 124 -1.03 -3.86 -22.54
N TYR A 125 -0.45 -3.32 -21.49
CA TYR A 125 0.95 -2.87 -21.48
C TYR A 125 1.90 -4.03 -21.18
N THR A 126 3.15 -3.86 -21.60
CA THR A 126 4.25 -4.76 -21.21
C THR A 126 4.68 -4.49 -19.78
N LEU A 127 5.33 -5.46 -19.14
CA LEU A 127 6.00 -5.24 -17.84
C LEU A 127 7.05 -4.12 -17.90
N ASP A 128 7.71 -3.91 -19.04
CA ASP A 128 8.66 -2.82 -19.20
C ASP A 128 7.98 -1.44 -19.13
N GLN A 129 6.76 -1.31 -19.70
CA GLN A 129 5.96 -0.09 -19.61
C GLN A 129 5.47 0.15 -18.17
N ALA A 130 5.05 -0.91 -17.46
CA ALA A 130 4.70 -0.84 -16.04
C ALA A 130 5.88 -0.35 -15.19
N VAL A 131 7.09 -0.86 -15.43
CA VAL A 131 8.29 -0.37 -14.72
C VAL A 131 8.56 1.11 -15.04
N ASN A 132 8.32 1.58 -16.25
CA ASN A 132 8.45 3.00 -16.57
C ASN A 132 7.46 3.86 -15.79
N TYR A 133 6.23 3.38 -15.57
CA TYR A 133 5.26 4.03 -14.71
C TYR A 133 5.79 4.14 -13.26
N TRP A 134 6.30 3.05 -12.68
CA TRP A 134 6.90 3.07 -11.33
C TRP A 134 8.08 4.03 -11.23
N ILE A 135 8.95 4.10 -12.26
CA ILE A 135 10.06 5.06 -12.30
C ILE A 135 9.54 6.50 -12.26
N GLY A 136 8.44 6.79 -12.96
CA GLY A 136 7.77 8.09 -12.93
C GLY A 136 7.22 8.47 -11.55
N LEU A 137 6.89 7.47 -10.74
CA LEU A 137 6.37 7.64 -9.37
C LEU A 137 7.45 7.60 -8.28
N LYS A 138 8.72 7.45 -8.64
CA LYS A 138 9.82 7.23 -7.68
C LYS A 138 9.86 8.26 -6.55
N SER A 139 9.56 9.53 -6.84
CA SER A 139 9.62 10.62 -5.87
C SER A 139 8.63 10.48 -4.71
N VAL A 140 7.54 9.72 -4.90
CA VAL A 140 6.52 9.48 -3.87
C VAL A 140 6.60 8.09 -3.26
N LEU A 141 7.38 7.19 -3.86
CA LEU A 141 7.54 5.81 -3.43
C LEU A 141 8.77 5.62 -2.53
N VAL A 142 9.93 6.17 -2.93
CA VAL A 142 11.18 6.02 -2.15
C VAL A 142 11.02 6.61 -0.76
N GLY A 143 11.40 5.83 0.27
CA GLY A 143 11.19 6.16 1.67
C GLY A 143 9.85 5.67 2.24
N GLN A 144 9.06 4.89 1.45
CA GLN A 144 7.81 4.28 1.90
C GLN A 144 7.93 2.75 2.07
N GLU A 145 9.13 2.20 2.07
CA GLU A 145 9.42 0.76 2.10
C GLU A 145 8.83 0.04 3.32
N ASP A 146 8.59 0.75 4.42
CA ASP A 146 7.90 0.22 5.61
C ASP A 146 6.39 0.02 5.42
N TYR A 147 5.80 0.71 4.43
CA TYR A 147 4.35 0.82 4.27
C TYR A 147 3.84 0.34 2.93
N VAL A 148 4.72 0.26 1.94
CA VAL A 148 4.36 0.03 0.53
C VAL A 148 5.08 -1.19 -0.02
N ILE A 149 4.31 -2.06 -0.66
CA ILE A 149 4.76 -3.16 -1.50
C ILE A 149 4.41 -2.80 -2.93
N ILE A 150 5.32 -3.00 -3.88
CA ILE A 150 5.07 -2.73 -5.29
C ILE A 150 4.77 -4.05 -6.01
N ASN A 151 3.54 -4.22 -6.45
CA ASN A 151 3.14 -5.28 -7.37
C ASN A 151 3.38 -4.75 -8.79
N ILE A 152 4.44 -5.21 -9.44
CA ILE A 152 5.01 -4.57 -10.64
C ILE A 152 3.98 -4.43 -11.76
N GLY A 153 3.17 -5.47 -11.99
CA GLY A 153 2.10 -5.46 -12.96
C GLY A 153 1.11 -6.58 -12.67
N ASN A 154 -0.18 -6.26 -12.78
CA ASN A 154 -1.26 -7.21 -12.61
C ASN A 154 -1.33 -8.18 -13.77
N GLU A 155 -1.43 -9.50 -13.48
CA GLU A 155 -1.69 -10.55 -14.47
C GLU A 155 -0.96 -10.36 -15.81
N PRO A 156 0.38 -10.20 -15.79
CA PRO A 156 1.14 -9.50 -16.82
C PRO A 156 1.22 -10.23 -18.17
N ILE A 157 0.80 -11.49 -18.23
CA ILE A 157 0.80 -12.31 -19.45
C ILE A 157 -0.48 -13.15 -19.48
N GLY A 158 -1.19 -13.10 -20.62
CA GLY A 158 -2.36 -13.96 -20.90
C GLY A 158 -1.96 -15.42 -21.18
N ASN A 159 -2.84 -16.13 -21.88
CA ASN A 159 -2.64 -17.57 -22.18
C ASN A 159 -1.76 -17.79 -23.43
N ASN A 160 -1.66 -16.78 -24.29
CA ASN A 160 -0.84 -16.86 -25.49
C ASN A 160 0.64 -16.66 -25.15
N ASN A 161 1.48 -17.65 -25.42
CA ASN A 161 2.92 -17.61 -25.17
C ASN A 161 3.30 -17.23 -23.72
N PRO A 162 2.79 -17.96 -22.72
CA PRO A 162 3.05 -17.62 -21.31
C PRO A 162 4.53 -17.80 -20.93
N GLY A 163 5.31 -18.57 -21.69
CA GLY A 163 6.76 -18.74 -21.47
C GLY A 163 7.58 -17.46 -21.52
N GLN A 164 7.08 -16.40 -22.18
CA GLN A 164 7.73 -15.08 -22.19
C GLN A 164 7.75 -14.41 -20.81
N TRP A 165 6.87 -14.82 -19.88
CA TRP A 165 6.73 -14.26 -18.55
C TRP A 165 8.04 -14.27 -17.77
N THR A 166 8.78 -15.38 -17.81
CA THR A 166 10.03 -15.51 -17.04
C THR A 166 11.04 -14.44 -17.44
N ALA A 167 11.32 -14.29 -18.74
CA ALA A 167 12.28 -13.30 -19.21
C ALA A 167 11.81 -11.86 -18.99
N ALA A 168 10.53 -11.57 -19.22
CA ALA A 168 9.94 -10.25 -19.00
C ALA A 168 9.97 -9.85 -17.53
N THR A 169 9.68 -10.79 -16.62
CA THR A 169 9.70 -10.56 -15.18
C THR A 169 11.11 -10.36 -14.64
N VAL A 170 12.08 -11.16 -15.07
CA VAL A 170 13.51 -10.97 -14.74
C VAL A 170 13.96 -9.57 -15.13
N ALA A 171 13.67 -9.14 -16.37
CA ALA A 171 14.02 -7.81 -16.85
C ALA A 171 13.35 -6.70 -16.05
N ALA A 172 12.07 -6.88 -15.68
CA ALA A 172 11.33 -5.91 -14.88
C ALA A 172 11.93 -5.76 -13.48
N ILE A 173 12.22 -6.85 -12.77
CA ILE A 173 12.87 -6.83 -11.45
C ILE A 173 14.22 -6.13 -11.52
N GLN A 174 15.07 -6.52 -12.47
CA GLN A 174 16.40 -5.91 -12.64
C GLN A 174 16.30 -4.40 -12.96
N LYS A 175 15.32 -3.99 -13.77
CA LYS A 175 15.09 -2.59 -14.08
C LYS A 175 14.59 -1.82 -12.86
N MET A 176 13.70 -2.38 -12.03
CA MET A 176 13.30 -1.78 -10.75
C MET A 176 14.52 -1.57 -9.84
N ARG A 177 15.34 -2.61 -9.64
CA ARG A 177 16.51 -2.55 -8.75
C ARG A 177 17.59 -1.58 -9.26
N SER A 178 17.87 -1.57 -10.56
CA SER A 178 18.82 -0.62 -11.16
C SER A 178 18.38 0.83 -11.08
N ASN A 179 17.06 1.08 -10.96
CA ASN A 179 16.51 2.40 -10.70
C ASN A 179 16.41 2.74 -9.20
N GLY A 180 16.94 1.90 -8.31
CA GLY A 180 17.09 2.19 -6.89
C GLY A 180 15.85 1.96 -6.03
N PHE A 181 14.86 1.21 -6.51
CA PHE A 181 13.74 0.75 -5.67
C PHE A 181 14.21 -0.33 -4.70
N GLN A 182 13.96 -0.13 -3.41
CA GLN A 182 14.26 -1.10 -2.34
C GLN A 182 13.01 -1.78 -1.78
N HIS A 183 11.84 -1.38 -2.21
CA HIS A 183 10.57 -1.97 -1.82
C HIS A 183 10.55 -3.49 -2.03
N MET A 184 9.78 -4.18 -1.20
CA MET A 184 9.37 -5.54 -1.52
C MET A 184 8.60 -5.51 -2.84
N LEU A 185 8.99 -6.39 -3.77
CA LEU A 185 8.32 -6.56 -5.05
C LEU A 185 7.37 -7.76 -4.97
N MET A 186 6.17 -7.58 -5.48
CA MET A 186 5.18 -8.63 -5.65
C MET A 186 5.03 -8.93 -7.13
N ILE A 187 5.07 -10.22 -7.48
CA ILE A 187 5.14 -10.68 -8.86
C ILE A 187 3.99 -11.62 -9.14
N ASP A 188 3.05 -11.16 -9.94
CA ASP A 188 1.91 -11.96 -10.34
C ASP A 188 2.27 -13.01 -11.39
N ALA A 189 1.61 -14.15 -11.30
CA ALA A 189 1.75 -15.25 -12.24
C ALA A 189 1.24 -14.90 -13.65
N PRO A 190 1.69 -15.61 -14.70
CA PRO A 190 1.09 -15.52 -16.02
C PRO A 190 -0.26 -16.28 -16.07
N ASN A 191 -0.82 -16.41 -17.29
CA ASN A 191 -2.13 -17.03 -17.53
C ASN A 191 -3.25 -16.32 -16.78
N TRP A 192 -3.29 -14.97 -16.92
CA TRP A 192 -4.25 -14.16 -16.17
C TRP A 192 -4.14 -14.41 -14.66
N GLY A 193 -2.92 -14.38 -14.14
CA GLY A 193 -2.62 -14.58 -12.73
C GLY A 193 -2.77 -16.00 -12.20
N GLN A 194 -3.36 -16.95 -12.96
CA GLN A 194 -3.77 -18.26 -12.46
C GLN A 194 -2.75 -19.38 -12.67
N ASP A 195 -1.66 -19.14 -13.41
CA ASP A 195 -0.53 -20.08 -13.64
C ASP A 195 -0.94 -21.51 -14.01
N TRP A 196 -2.07 -21.69 -14.72
CA TRP A 196 -2.58 -23.03 -15.02
C TRP A 196 -1.68 -23.85 -15.94
N GLN A 197 -0.73 -23.19 -16.64
CA GLN A 197 0.35 -23.84 -17.38
C GLN A 197 1.64 -24.01 -16.55
N TYR A 198 1.61 -23.63 -15.28
CA TYR A 198 2.68 -23.83 -14.32
C TYR A 198 4.00 -23.11 -14.63
N VAL A 199 3.99 -22.01 -15.34
CA VAL A 199 5.21 -21.28 -15.71
C VAL A 199 5.85 -20.64 -14.48
N MET A 200 5.08 -19.99 -13.60
CA MET A 200 5.62 -19.45 -12.34
C MET A 200 6.04 -20.59 -11.40
N ARG A 201 5.22 -21.65 -11.28
CA ARG A 201 5.53 -22.81 -10.46
C ARG A 201 6.87 -23.46 -10.84
N ASP A 202 7.20 -23.51 -12.13
CA ASP A 202 8.37 -24.19 -12.63
C ASP A 202 9.61 -23.26 -12.71
N ASN A 203 9.42 -21.94 -12.78
CA ASN A 203 10.48 -20.94 -12.94
C ASN A 203 10.65 -19.98 -11.73
N GLY A 204 9.95 -20.20 -10.62
CA GLY A 204 9.95 -19.28 -9.48
C GLY A 204 11.35 -19.00 -8.92
N GLN A 205 12.26 -20.00 -8.89
CA GLN A 205 13.63 -19.78 -8.45
C GLN A 205 14.37 -18.77 -9.33
N THR A 206 14.21 -18.86 -10.65
CA THR A 206 14.82 -17.90 -11.59
C THR A 206 14.35 -16.46 -11.32
N ILE A 207 13.10 -16.30 -10.95
CA ILE A 207 12.53 -14.99 -10.59
C ILE A 207 13.12 -14.47 -9.28
N LEU A 208 13.18 -15.31 -8.26
CA LEU A 208 13.73 -14.95 -6.96
C LEU A 208 15.23 -14.61 -7.03
N ASP A 209 16.00 -15.37 -7.84
CA ASP A 209 17.41 -15.13 -8.06
C ASP A 209 17.70 -13.86 -8.88
N ALA A 210 16.75 -13.40 -9.68
CA ALA A 210 16.87 -12.14 -10.44
C ALA A 210 16.88 -10.89 -9.54
N ASP A 211 16.34 -11.00 -8.33
CA ASP A 211 16.33 -9.91 -7.37
C ASP A 211 17.60 -9.89 -6.52
N THR A 212 18.50 -8.96 -6.82
CA THR A 212 19.77 -8.80 -6.09
C THR A 212 19.59 -8.43 -4.61
N GLN A 213 18.38 -8.00 -4.21
CA GLN A 213 18.06 -7.69 -2.81
C GLN A 213 17.34 -8.85 -2.11
N HIS A 214 17.00 -9.93 -2.83
CA HIS A 214 16.21 -11.05 -2.33
C HIS A 214 14.92 -10.64 -1.62
N ASN A 215 14.28 -9.58 -2.12
CA ASN A 215 13.09 -8.97 -1.55
C ASN A 215 11.90 -9.03 -2.51
N THR A 216 11.63 -10.24 -3.03
CA THR A 216 10.55 -10.52 -3.97
C THR A 216 9.64 -11.62 -3.42
N VAL A 217 8.32 -11.42 -3.47
CA VAL A 217 7.28 -12.40 -3.17
C VAL A 217 6.53 -12.76 -4.44
N LEU A 218 6.28 -14.05 -4.66
CA LEU A 218 5.46 -14.56 -5.76
C LEU A 218 3.97 -14.43 -5.40
N SER A 219 3.12 -14.18 -6.39
CA SER A 219 1.70 -13.91 -6.21
C SER A 219 0.88 -14.75 -7.17
N ILE A 220 -0.10 -15.47 -6.64
CA ILE A 220 -1.05 -16.29 -7.40
C ILE A 220 -2.45 -15.68 -7.29
N HIS A 221 -3.20 -15.68 -8.41
CA HIS A 221 -4.61 -15.35 -8.45
C HIS A 221 -5.44 -16.63 -8.53
N MET A 222 -6.34 -16.83 -7.57
CA MET A 222 -7.11 -18.07 -7.47
C MET A 222 -8.56 -17.84 -7.85
N TYR A 223 -8.87 -18.17 -9.10
CA TYR A 223 -10.23 -18.15 -9.64
C TYR A 223 -10.65 -19.55 -10.12
N ALA A 224 -11.30 -19.67 -11.28
CA ALA A 224 -11.92 -20.91 -11.75
C ALA A 224 -10.99 -22.13 -11.88
N VAL A 225 -9.68 -21.92 -12.04
CA VAL A 225 -8.67 -23.00 -12.03
C VAL A 225 -8.58 -23.67 -10.66
N PHE A 226 -8.93 -22.92 -9.60
CA PHE A 226 -8.85 -23.34 -8.20
C PHE A 226 -10.25 -23.62 -7.63
N ASN A 227 -10.97 -24.55 -8.26
CA ASN A 227 -12.33 -24.94 -7.91
C ASN A 227 -12.41 -26.24 -7.08
N THR A 228 -11.28 -26.80 -6.68
CA THR A 228 -11.21 -27.99 -5.84
C THR A 228 -10.13 -27.87 -4.78
N ALA A 229 -10.35 -28.48 -3.62
CA ALA A 229 -9.36 -28.54 -2.56
C ALA A 229 -8.02 -29.15 -3.04
N SER A 230 -8.06 -30.11 -3.94
CA SER A 230 -6.86 -30.76 -4.49
C SER A 230 -6.02 -29.80 -5.34
N SER A 231 -6.64 -29.01 -6.23
CA SER A 231 -5.92 -28.04 -7.06
C SER A 231 -5.24 -26.97 -6.21
N ILE A 232 -5.94 -26.47 -5.18
CA ILE A 232 -5.42 -25.47 -4.24
C ILE A 232 -4.25 -26.03 -3.43
N THR A 233 -4.47 -27.15 -2.72
CA THR A 233 -3.44 -27.71 -1.83
C THR A 233 -2.19 -28.13 -2.58
N SER A 234 -2.33 -28.80 -3.73
CA SER A 234 -1.17 -29.22 -4.53
C SER A 234 -0.34 -28.03 -5.02
N TYR A 235 -0.99 -26.95 -5.43
CA TYR A 235 -0.28 -25.75 -5.87
C TYR A 235 0.48 -25.10 -4.72
N LEU A 236 -0.20 -24.81 -3.61
CA LEU A 236 0.41 -24.17 -2.43
C LEU A 236 1.54 -25.03 -1.81
N ASP A 237 1.37 -26.36 -1.76
CA ASP A 237 2.38 -27.27 -1.23
C ASP A 237 3.64 -27.29 -2.08
N THR A 238 3.53 -27.09 -3.39
CA THR A 238 4.72 -27.00 -4.26
C THR A 238 5.60 -25.82 -3.87
N PHE A 239 5.06 -24.62 -3.68
CA PHE A 239 5.83 -23.44 -3.26
C PHE A 239 6.41 -23.61 -1.87
N LYS A 240 5.65 -24.15 -0.93
CA LYS A 240 6.11 -24.47 0.41
C LYS A 240 7.30 -25.46 0.39
N SER A 241 7.20 -26.53 -0.40
CA SER A 241 8.26 -27.54 -0.51
C SER A 241 9.55 -27.00 -1.11
N LYS A 242 9.45 -26.02 -2.01
CA LYS A 242 10.58 -25.32 -2.62
C LYS A 242 11.15 -24.21 -1.72
N GLY A 243 10.47 -23.86 -0.63
CA GLY A 243 10.88 -22.77 0.25
C GLY A 243 10.72 -21.38 -0.39
N TRP A 244 9.76 -21.22 -1.30
CA TRP A 244 9.53 -19.97 -2.01
C TRP A 244 8.45 -19.14 -1.33
N PRO A 245 8.67 -17.83 -1.14
CA PRO A 245 7.65 -16.94 -0.59
C PRO A 245 6.49 -16.77 -1.59
N LEU A 246 5.27 -16.97 -1.09
CA LEU A 246 4.04 -16.90 -1.90
C LEU A 246 2.96 -16.15 -1.14
N VAL A 247 2.17 -15.36 -1.87
CA VAL A 247 0.90 -14.78 -1.42
C VAL A 247 -0.21 -15.11 -2.41
N ILE A 248 -1.46 -15.10 -1.94
CA ILE A 248 -2.65 -15.16 -2.80
C ILE A 248 -3.05 -13.70 -3.02
N GLY A 249 -2.61 -13.11 -4.16
CA GLY A 249 -2.77 -11.69 -4.47
C GLY A 249 -4.18 -11.31 -4.86
N GLU A 250 -4.90 -12.26 -5.46
CA GLU A 250 -6.32 -12.15 -5.73
C GLU A 250 -7.02 -13.50 -5.60
N PHE A 251 -8.28 -13.47 -5.19
CA PHE A 251 -9.22 -14.57 -5.31
C PHE A 251 -10.65 -14.09 -5.13
N GLY A 252 -11.60 -14.84 -5.67
CA GLY A 252 -13.01 -14.65 -5.50
C GLY A 252 -13.68 -15.93 -4.97
N TRP A 253 -15.00 -15.92 -4.84
CA TRP A 253 -15.80 -17.10 -4.47
C TRP A 253 -16.50 -17.70 -5.69
N GLN A 254 -16.57 -16.92 -6.76
CA GLN A 254 -17.14 -17.31 -8.05
C GLN A 254 -16.42 -16.50 -9.14
N PHE A 255 -16.34 -17.02 -10.34
CA PHE A 255 -15.87 -16.32 -11.53
C PHE A 255 -16.76 -16.69 -12.71
N SER A 256 -17.53 -15.74 -13.25
CA SER A 256 -18.59 -16.01 -14.20
C SER A 256 -19.56 -17.06 -13.62
N SER A 257 -19.81 -18.16 -14.33
CA SER A 257 -20.65 -19.27 -13.86
C SER A 257 -19.90 -20.36 -13.09
N SER A 258 -18.58 -20.22 -12.90
CA SER A 258 -17.74 -21.22 -12.25
C SER A 258 -17.55 -20.91 -10.76
N GLU A 259 -17.77 -21.90 -9.90
CA GLU A 259 -17.44 -21.79 -8.49
C GLU A 259 -15.92 -21.80 -8.28
N VAL A 260 -15.47 -21.10 -7.26
CA VAL A 260 -14.12 -21.13 -6.70
C VAL A 260 -14.23 -21.68 -5.29
N ASP A 261 -13.35 -22.59 -4.91
CA ASP A 261 -13.35 -23.14 -3.54
C ASP A 261 -12.67 -22.15 -2.56
N ASP A 262 -13.32 -20.98 -2.39
CA ASP A 262 -12.85 -19.89 -1.53
C ASP A 262 -12.66 -20.32 -0.07
N GLN A 263 -13.45 -21.27 0.40
CA GLN A 263 -13.36 -21.77 1.78
C GLN A 263 -12.07 -22.57 1.99
N THR A 264 -11.68 -23.39 1.02
CA THR A 264 -10.40 -24.08 1.05
C THR A 264 -9.25 -23.09 0.86
N ILE A 265 -9.36 -22.11 -0.04
CA ILE A 265 -8.33 -21.05 -0.20
C ILE A 265 -8.07 -20.36 1.15
N LEU A 266 -9.11 -19.88 1.82
CA LEU A 266 -8.98 -19.21 3.11
C LEU A 266 -8.37 -20.13 4.18
N LYS A 267 -8.87 -21.36 4.30
CA LYS A 267 -8.39 -22.37 5.25
C LYS A 267 -6.92 -22.69 5.05
N GLU A 268 -6.53 -22.98 3.82
CA GLU A 268 -5.17 -23.41 3.50
C GLU A 268 -4.16 -22.25 3.55
N ALA A 269 -4.58 -21.03 3.23
CA ALA A 269 -3.77 -19.83 3.43
C ALA A 269 -3.46 -19.63 4.93
N VAL A 270 -4.47 -19.74 5.80
CA VAL A 270 -4.29 -19.61 7.25
C VAL A 270 -3.41 -20.73 7.79
N ALA A 271 -3.65 -21.99 7.39
CA ALA A 271 -2.90 -23.15 7.86
C ALA A 271 -1.40 -23.09 7.47
N ARG A 272 -1.07 -22.44 6.36
CA ARG A 272 0.31 -22.28 5.87
C ARG A 272 0.95 -20.94 6.25
N GLY A 273 0.21 -20.04 6.91
CA GLY A 273 0.70 -18.69 7.23
C GLY A 273 0.87 -17.79 6.00
N LEU A 274 0.19 -18.08 4.90
CA LEU A 274 0.24 -17.28 3.67
C LEU A 274 -0.64 -16.04 3.78
N GLY A 275 -0.19 -14.93 3.16
CA GLY A 275 -1.00 -13.76 2.92
C GLY A 275 -2.11 -14.04 1.91
N TYR A 276 -3.26 -13.37 2.07
CA TYR A 276 -4.32 -13.34 1.07
C TYR A 276 -4.96 -11.97 0.94
N ILE A 277 -5.40 -11.64 -0.29
CA ILE A 277 -6.09 -10.39 -0.63
C ILE A 277 -7.26 -10.74 -1.56
N GLY A 278 -8.49 -10.52 -1.12
CA GLY A 278 -9.68 -10.88 -1.91
C GLY A 278 -10.03 -9.80 -2.93
N TRP A 279 -10.54 -10.20 -4.07
CA TRP A 279 -11.05 -9.32 -5.11
C TRP A 279 -12.57 -9.21 -4.99
N SER A 280 -13.19 -8.03 -4.92
CA SER A 280 -12.67 -6.71 -4.58
C SER A 280 -13.71 -5.97 -3.73
N TRP A 281 -13.39 -4.78 -3.21
CA TRP A 281 -14.28 -4.05 -2.31
C TRP A 281 -15.65 -3.75 -2.93
N SER A 282 -15.67 -3.16 -4.13
CA SER A 282 -16.90 -2.93 -4.91
C SER A 282 -16.56 -2.35 -6.29
N GLY A 283 -17.53 -2.31 -7.19
CA GLY A 283 -17.47 -1.62 -8.47
C GLY A 283 -17.08 -2.50 -9.65
N ASN A 284 -17.14 -3.83 -9.50
CA ASN A 284 -16.92 -4.75 -10.61
C ASN A 284 -18.04 -4.66 -11.64
N THR A 285 -17.71 -4.88 -12.91
CA THR A 285 -18.69 -5.04 -13.99
C THR A 285 -19.62 -6.21 -13.70
N ASP A 286 -19.08 -7.33 -13.19
CA ASP A 286 -19.86 -8.41 -12.63
C ASP A 286 -19.90 -8.27 -11.10
N PRO A 287 -21.05 -7.87 -10.52
CA PRO A 287 -21.18 -7.61 -9.09
C PRO A 287 -21.05 -8.86 -8.22
N ILE A 288 -20.93 -10.06 -8.82
CA ILE A 288 -20.70 -11.30 -8.07
C ILE A 288 -19.40 -11.24 -7.26
N LEU A 289 -18.42 -10.44 -7.72
CA LEU A 289 -17.13 -10.25 -7.06
C LEU A 289 -17.11 -9.06 -6.09
N ASP A 290 -18.18 -8.27 -6.01
CA ASP A 290 -18.28 -7.16 -5.07
C ASP A 290 -18.45 -7.67 -3.64
N MET A 291 -17.63 -7.19 -2.71
CA MET A 291 -17.78 -7.47 -1.27
C MET A 291 -18.84 -6.59 -0.62
N THR A 292 -19.13 -5.43 -1.20
CA THR A 292 -20.18 -4.52 -0.74
C THR A 292 -21.03 -4.02 -1.90
N THR A 293 -22.30 -3.77 -1.63
CA THR A 293 -23.17 -3.14 -2.61
C THR A 293 -22.87 -1.65 -2.70
N ASN A 294 -22.48 -1.18 -3.90
CA ASN A 294 -22.23 0.24 -4.17
C ASN A 294 -21.31 0.94 -3.14
N PHE A 295 -20.20 0.29 -2.78
CA PHE A 295 -19.23 0.78 -1.79
C PHE A 295 -19.79 1.01 -0.38
N ASN A 296 -21.01 0.55 -0.08
CA ASN A 296 -21.64 0.73 1.22
C ASN A 296 -21.17 -0.31 2.23
N PRO A 297 -20.38 0.05 3.26
CA PRO A 297 -19.82 -0.91 4.22
C PRO A 297 -20.87 -1.60 5.09
N ALA A 298 -22.09 -1.04 5.19
CA ALA A 298 -23.21 -1.66 5.91
C ALA A 298 -23.90 -2.78 5.10
N GLN A 299 -23.57 -2.93 3.82
CA GLN A 299 -24.20 -3.86 2.89
C GLN A 299 -23.18 -4.85 2.33
N LEU A 300 -22.62 -5.69 3.20
CA LEU A 300 -21.77 -6.80 2.75
C LEU A 300 -22.58 -7.80 1.95
N THR A 301 -22.10 -8.14 0.75
CA THR A 301 -22.65 -9.21 -0.10
C THR A 301 -22.35 -10.59 0.48
N THR A 302 -22.81 -11.65 -0.16
CA THR A 302 -22.40 -13.03 0.20
C THR A 302 -20.88 -13.17 0.21
N TRP A 303 -20.21 -12.66 -0.81
CA TRP A 303 -18.73 -12.66 -0.87
C TRP A 303 -18.11 -11.89 0.30
N GLY A 304 -18.58 -10.66 0.52
CA GLY A 304 -18.11 -9.84 1.64
C GLY A 304 -18.29 -10.51 3.01
N GLN A 305 -19.42 -11.18 3.24
CA GLN A 305 -19.66 -11.95 4.47
C GLN A 305 -18.67 -13.11 4.63
N ARG A 306 -18.40 -13.86 3.54
CA ARG A 306 -17.49 -15.03 3.57
C ARG A 306 -16.07 -14.61 3.94
N ILE A 307 -15.50 -13.62 3.24
CA ILE A 307 -14.11 -13.20 3.44
C ILE A 307 -13.91 -12.37 4.71
N VAL A 308 -14.88 -11.55 5.12
CA VAL A 308 -14.75 -10.70 6.31
C VAL A 308 -15.08 -11.47 7.59
N ASN A 309 -16.23 -12.16 7.62
CA ASN A 309 -16.79 -12.74 8.84
C ASN A 309 -16.63 -14.27 8.93
N GLY A 310 -16.14 -14.94 7.88
CA GLY A 310 -15.92 -16.39 7.87
C GLY A 310 -14.85 -16.82 8.88
N ALA A 311 -14.82 -18.12 9.21
CA ALA A 311 -13.94 -18.69 10.25
C ALA A 311 -12.44 -18.41 10.01
N ASN A 312 -12.00 -18.43 8.74
CA ASN A 312 -10.63 -18.10 8.32
C ASN A 312 -10.54 -16.72 7.66
N GLY A 313 -11.59 -15.92 7.84
CA GLY A 313 -11.72 -14.60 7.25
C GLY A 313 -10.89 -13.52 7.97
N ILE A 314 -10.99 -12.31 7.45
CA ILE A 314 -10.19 -11.17 7.88
C ILE A 314 -10.33 -10.89 9.37
N LYS A 315 -11.56 -10.80 9.90
CA LYS A 315 -11.78 -10.50 11.35
C LYS A 315 -11.15 -11.50 12.29
N ALA A 316 -11.14 -12.77 11.89
CA ALA A 316 -10.63 -13.85 12.74
C ALA A 316 -9.10 -13.95 12.70
N THR A 317 -8.44 -13.47 11.63
CA THR A 317 -7.04 -13.83 11.36
C THR A 317 -6.11 -12.64 11.14
N ALA A 318 -6.63 -11.43 10.91
CA ALA A 318 -5.82 -10.26 10.69
C ALA A 318 -5.14 -9.76 11.97
N LYS A 319 -3.86 -9.38 11.84
CA LYS A 319 -3.10 -8.66 12.87
C LYS A 319 -2.56 -7.39 12.25
N GLN A 320 -2.64 -6.28 12.98
CA GLN A 320 -2.08 -5.01 12.52
C GLN A 320 -0.56 -5.11 12.42
N ALA A 321 0.04 -4.50 11.38
CA ALA A 321 1.49 -4.36 11.29
C ALA A 321 2.03 -3.54 12.47
N THR A 322 3.17 -3.97 13.01
CA THR A 322 3.73 -3.38 14.24
C THR A 322 4.23 -1.96 14.02
N ILE A 323 4.56 -1.58 12.79
CA ILE A 323 4.94 -0.21 12.41
C ILE A 323 3.86 0.83 12.80
N PHE A 324 2.59 0.42 12.89
CA PHE A 324 1.49 1.28 13.32
C PHE A 324 1.25 1.27 14.83
N GLY A 325 2.17 0.68 15.62
CA GLY A 325 2.04 0.47 17.06
C GLY A 325 1.13 -0.71 17.41
N THR A 326 1.31 -1.27 18.59
CA THR A 326 0.46 -2.35 19.10
C THR A 326 -0.91 -1.77 19.45
N SER A 327 -1.97 -2.30 18.82
CA SER A 327 -3.33 -2.08 19.32
C SER A 327 -3.45 -2.80 20.66
N THR A 328 -3.36 -2.08 21.77
CA THR A 328 -3.69 -2.62 23.09
C THR A 328 -5.21 -2.70 23.22
N THR A 329 -5.82 -3.63 22.51
CA THR A 329 -7.16 -4.08 22.87
C THR A 329 -6.95 -5.10 24.00
N PRO A 330 -7.48 -4.88 25.20
CA PRO A 330 -7.37 -5.87 26.28
C PRO A 330 -8.13 -7.14 25.85
N THR A 331 -7.40 -8.19 25.55
CA THR A 331 -7.94 -9.53 25.30
C THR A 331 -8.03 -10.31 26.62
N THR A 332 -8.80 -9.82 27.56
CA THR A 332 -9.30 -10.65 28.65
C THR A 332 -10.76 -10.32 28.91
N PRO A 333 -11.70 -11.23 28.61
CA PRO A 333 -13.01 -11.14 29.20
C PRO A 333 -12.86 -11.30 30.71
N PRO A 334 -13.57 -10.53 31.56
CA PRO A 334 -13.56 -10.77 32.98
C PRO A 334 -14.15 -12.14 33.25
N THR A 335 -13.35 -13.02 33.88
CA THR A 335 -13.70 -14.43 34.17
C THR A 335 -14.52 -14.61 35.42
N THR A 336 -15.15 -13.57 35.94
CA THR A 336 -16.16 -13.74 37.05
C THR A 336 -17.21 -12.65 36.97
N PRO A 337 -18.49 -13.00 36.98
CA PRO A 337 -19.56 -12.04 37.21
C PRO A 337 -19.48 -11.52 38.66
N PRO A 338 -19.72 -10.21 38.90
CA PRO A 338 -19.82 -9.71 40.26
C PRO A 338 -21.06 -10.33 40.94
N THR A 339 -20.85 -10.99 42.07
CA THR A 339 -21.88 -11.72 42.81
C THR A 339 -22.63 -10.88 43.86
N THR A 340 -22.57 -9.55 43.78
CA THR A 340 -23.40 -8.70 44.64
C THR A 340 -23.85 -7.44 43.93
N PRO A 341 -25.15 -7.12 43.92
CA PRO A 341 -25.63 -5.82 43.46
C PRO A 341 -25.26 -4.72 44.47
N PRO A 342 -24.91 -3.51 44.01
CA PRO A 342 -24.74 -2.37 44.92
C PRO A 342 -26.08 -1.95 45.49
N THR A 343 -26.15 -1.90 46.83
CA THR A 343 -27.37 -1.64 47.60
C THR A 343 -27.62 -0.18 47.96
N THR A 344 -26.98 0.77 47.29
CA THR A 344 -27.32 2.19 47.53
C THR A 344 -27.14 3.05 46.25
N PRO A 345 -28.15 3.81 45.84
CA PRO A 345 -28.00 4.82 44.80
C PRO A 345 -27.19 6.02 45.34
N PRO A 346 -26.35 6.66 44.52
CA PRO A 346 -25.71 7.91 44.91
C PRO A 346 -26.75 9.05 44.97
N THR A 347 -26.82 9.70 46.11
CA THR A 347 -27.82 10.73 46.43
C THR A 347 -27.33 12.17 46.21
N THR A 348 -26.39 12.44 45.32
CA THR A 348 -26.12 13.85 44.97
C THR A 348 -25.68 13.98 43.50
N PRO A 349 -26.38 14.82 42.71
CA PRO A 349 -25.85 15.25 41.38
C PRO A 349 -24.66 16.17 41.59
N PRO A 350 -23.65 16.12 40.66
CA PRO A 350 -22.57 17.11 40.67
C PRO A 350 -23.13 18.49 40.30
N THR A 351 -22.92 19.47 41.20
CA THR A 351 -23.42 20.83 41.10
C THR A 351 -22.41 21.83 40.50
N THR A 352 -21.63 21.48 39.49
CA THR A 352 -20.95 22.53 38.70
C THR A 352 -20.66 22.06 37.29
N PRO A 353 -21.19 22.77 36.27
CA PRO A 353 -20.73 22.62 34.89
C PRO A 353 -19.29 23.17 34.77
N PRO A 354 -18.43 22.63 33.90
CA PRO A 354 -17.15 23.24 33.58
C PRO A 354 -17.37 24.59 32.90
N THR A 355 -16.86 25.65 33.51
CA THR A 355 -16.97 27.05 33.06
C THR A 355 -15.81 27.45 32.16
N THR A 356 -15.57 26.76 31.06
CA THR A 356 -14.83 27.35 29.93
C THR A 356 -15.34 26.75 28.63
N PRO A 357 -16.04 27.55 27.79
CA PRO A 357 -16.28 27.19 26.40
C PRO A 357 -14.96 27.19 25.65
N PRO A 358 -14.77 26.32 24.61
CA PRO A 358 -13.66 26.49 23.70
C PRO A 358 -13.78 27.84 23.03
N THR A 359 -12.69 28.60 23.03
CA THR A 359 -12.58 29.88 22.35
C THR A 359 -12.95 29.71 20.89
N THR A 360 -14.08 30.31 20.51
CA THR A 360 -14.50 30.48 19.12
C THR A 360 -13.37 31.09 18.30
N PRO A 361 -13.11 30.57 17.06
CA PRO A 361 -12.26 31.29 16.11
C PRO A 361 -12.85 32.68 15.84
N PRO A 362 -12.04 33.69 15.58
CA PRO A 362 -12.51 35.02 15.28
C PRO A 362 -13.39 34.94 14.03
N THR A 363 -14.69 35.31 14.18
CA THR A 363 -15.60 35.56 13.09
C THR A 363 -15.13 36.80 12.35
N THR A 364 -14.39 36.63 11.26
CA THR A 364 -14.27 37.69 10.26
C THR A 364 -15.46 37.59 9.34
N ASN A 365 -16.24 38.66 9.25
CA ASN A 365 -17.31 38.81 8.27
C ASN A 365 -16.80 38.43 6.87
N PRO A 366 -17.55 37.64 6.06
CA PRO A 366 -17.13 37.32 4.71
C PRO A 366 -17.03 38.59 3.88
N PRO A 367 -15.94 38.86 3.18
CA PRO A 367 -15.93 39.90 2.17
C PRO A 367 -16.92 39.51 1.07
N THR A 368 -17.77 40.44 0.70
CA THR A 368 -18.68 40.35 -0.45
C THR A 368 -17.85 40.20 -1.72
N GLY A 369 -17.80 38.98 -2.29
CA GLY A 369 -17.13 38.68 -3.55
C GLY A 369 -15.67 38.22 -3.37
N GLY A 370 -15.45 36.95 -3.09
CA GLY A 370 -14.10 36.44 -2.91
C GLY A 370 -14.09 34.96 -2.49
N CYS A 371 -12.98 34.52 -1.94
CA CYS A 371 -12.83 33.20 -1.32
C CYS A 371 -12.32 33.35 0.11
N THR A 372 -12.45 32.26 0.88
CA THR A 372 -11.81 32.07 2.18
C THR A 372 -10.88 30.87 2.14
N ALA A 373 -9.86 30.87 2.99
CA ALA A 373 -8.96 29.73 3.14
C ALA A 373 -8.83 29.36 4.62
N ALA A 374 -8.77 28.06 4.90
CA ALA A 374 -8.53 27.51 6.22
C ALA A 374 -7.35 26.55 6.14
N TYR A 375 -6.31 26.81 6.91
CA TYR A 375 -5.08 26.02 6.98
C TYR A 375 -5.13 25.08 8.19
N ALA A 376 -4.74 23.82 8.00
CA ALA A 376 -4.59 22.82 9.05
C ALA A 376 -3.26 22.09 8.92
N ILE A 377 -2.66 21.70 10.04
CA ILE A 377 -1.57 20.74 10.08
C ILE A 377 -2.23 19.37 10.28
N THR A 378 -2.14 18.52 9.25
CA THR A 378 -2.78 17.19 9.23
C THR A 378 -1.85 16.07 9.69
N GLY A 379 -0.54 16.34 9.74
CA GLY A 379 0.48 15.43 10.27
C GLY A 379 1.75 16.19 10.63
N GLN A 380 2.46 15.73 11.67
CA GLN A 380 3.74 16.33 12.08
C GLN A 380 4.68 15.27 12.66
N TRP A 381 5.96 15.39 12.30
CA TRP A 381 7.05 14.53 12.78
C TRP A 381 8.31 15.37 13.00
N PRO A 382 9.35 14.85 13.64
CA PRO A 382 10.59 15.61 13.82
C PRO A 382 11.16 16.14 12.49
N GLY A 383 11.24 17.47 12.35
CA GLY A 383 11.76 18.16 11.18
C GLY A 383 10.81 18.27 9.98
N GLY A 384 9.61 17.65 10.00
CA GLY A 384 8.68 17.69 8.89
C GLY A 384 7.21 17.81 9.31
N PHE A 385 6.34 18.24 8.39
CA PHE A 385 4.91 18.29 8.61
C PHE A 385 4.13 18.20 7.29
N GLN A 386 2.88 17.80 7.38
CA GLN A 386 1.91 17.88 6.31
C GLN A 386 0.88 18.96 6.64
N GLY A 387 0.68 19.86 5.69
CA GLY A 387 -0.35 20.89 5.75
C GLY A 387 -1.44 20.65 4.73
N GLU A 388 -2.65 21.04 5.06
CA GLU A 388 -3.82 21.09 4.16
C GLU A 388 -4.45 22.47 4.22
N VAL A 389 -4.87 22.97 3.08
CA VAL A 389 -5.63 24.23 2.99
C VAL A 389 -6.93 23.98 2.25
N LYS A 390 -8.05 24.25 2.91
CA LYS A 390 -9.38 24.25 2.32
C LYS A 390 -9.70 25.65 1.81
N VAL A 391 -9.98 25.77 0.52
CA VAL A 391 -10.42 27.01 -0.14
C VAL A 391 -11.91 26.91 -0.38
N THR A 392 -12.67 27.95 0.02
CA THR A 392 -14.12 28.01 -0.15
C THR A 392 -14.50 29.29 -0.89
N ALA A 393 -15.25 29.16 -1.98
CA ALA A 393 -15.82 30.30 -2.70
C ALA A 393 -16.86 31.02 -1.83
N GLY A 394 -16.91 32.35 -1.90
CA GLY A 394 -17.90 33.16 -1.21
C GLY A 394 -19.30 33.03 -1.82
N GLY A 395 -20.10 34.09 -1.73
CA GLY A 395 -21.47 34.12 -2.25
C GLY A 395 -21.59 34.13 -3.77
N SER A 396 -20.49 34.16 -4.51
CA SER A 396 -20.42 34.08 -5.99
C SER A 396 -19.48 32.99 -6.44
N ALA A 397 -19.72 32.44 -7.63
CA ALA A 397 -18.82 31.52 -8.27
C ALA A 397 -17.49 32.22 -8.61
N ILE A 398 -16.36 31.49 -8.52
CA ILE A 398 -15.01 31.96 -8.86
C ILE A 398 -14.43 31.11 -9.97
N ASN A 399 -13.50 31.66 -10.76
CA ASN A 399 -12.81 30.93 -11.84
C ASN A 399 -11.36 30.52 -11.48
N GLY A 400 -10.84 31.10 -10.41
CA GLY A 400 -9.52 30.79 -9.88
C GLY A 400 -9.38 31.29 -8.47
N TRP A 401 -8.32 30.82 -7.79
CA TRP A 401 -7.99 31.26 -6.44
C TRP A 401 -6.48 31.32 -6.24
N THR A 402 -6.08 32.20 -5.35
CA THR A 402 -4.70 32.33 -4.85
C THR A 402 -4.75 32.42 -3.34
N VAL A 403 -4.00 31.54 -2.65
CA VAL A 403 -3.84 31.57 -1.18
C VAL A 403 -2.42 31.98 -0.88
N SER A 404 -2.24 32.88 0.10
CA SER A 404 -0.93 33.35 0.53
C SER A 404 -0.80 33.32 2.04
N TRP A 405 0.42 32.99 2.54
CA TRP A 405 0.77 33.05 3.95
C TRP A 405 2.26 33.30 4.15
N THR A 406 2.64 33.63 5.37
CA THR A 406 4.05 33.81 5.75
C THR A 406 4.34 32.97 6.98
N TYR A 407 5.39 32.19 6.90
CA TYR A 407 5.87 31.41 8.04
C TYR A 407 6.71 32.28 8.98
N ALA A 408 6.48 32.10 10.29
CA ALA A 408 7.17 32.90 11.31
C ALA A 408 8.48 32.25 11.82
N ASN A 409 8.63 30.91 11.69
CA ASN A 409 9.67 30.16 12.39
C ASN A 409 10.51 29.28 11.43
N GLY A 410 10.81 29.79 10.23
CA GLY A 410 11.68 29.10 9.30
C GLY A 410 11.11 27.83 8.66
N GLN A 411 9.78 27.65 8.72
CA GLN A 411 9.13 26.57 7.98
C GLN A 411 9.30 26.79 6.46
N SER A 412 9.32 25.69 5.71
CA SER A 412 9.35 25.74 4.25
C SER A 412 8.44 24.69 3.67
N VAL A 413 7.89 24.93 2.46
CA VAL A 413 7.17 23.94 1.67
C VAL A 413 8.18 23.24 0.77
N SER A 414 8.18 21.89 0.82
CA SER A 414 9.07 21.06 0.01
C SER A 414 8.35 20.42 -1.18
N GLN A 415 7.04 20.14 -1.04
CA GLN A 415 6.21 19.51 -2.06
C GLN A 415 4.76 19.95 -1.86
N ALA A 416 4.00 20.09 -2.96
CA ALA A 416 2.59 20.41 -2.90
C ALA A 416 1.79 19.62 -3.95
N TRP A 417 0.52 19.38 -3.69
CA TRP A 417 -0.44 18.75 -4.60
C TRP A 417 -1.75 19.54 -4.62
N ASN A 418 -2.46 19.49 -5.74
CA ASN A 418 -3.67 20.24 -6.03
C ASN A 418 -3.49 21.78 -6.00
N ALA A 419 -2.25 22.27 -6.01
CA ALA A 419 -1.91 23.68 -6.17
C ALA A 419 -0.51 23.82 -6.78
N THR A 420 -0.29 24.92 -7.50
CA THR A 420 1.06 25.36 -7.83
C THR A 420 1.55 26.27 -6.71
N VAL A 421 2.54 25.81 -5.95
CA VAL A 421 3.10 26.54 -4.81
C VAL A 421 4.43 27.17 -5.18
N THR A 422 4.62 28.43 -4.81
CA THR A 422 5.88 29.16 -4.94
C THR A 422 6.25 29.76 -3.59
N SER A 423 7.54 29.74 -3.24
CA SER A 423 8.05 30.33 -2.00
C SER A 423 9.11 31.38 -2.32
N SER A 424 9.09 32.49 -1.58
CA SER A 424 10.14 33.52 -1.57
C SER A 424 10.50 33.81 -0.12
N GLY A 425 11.57 33.18 0.35
CA GLY A 425 11.89 33.16 1.77
C GLY A 425 10.77 32.50 2.58
N SER A 426 10.27 33.20 3.60
CA SER A 426 9.15 32.71 4.43
C SER A 426 7.77 32.92 3.83
N ALA A 427 7.64 33.71 2.77
CA ALA A 427 6.39 33.96 2.09
C ALA A 427 6.06 32.84 1.11
N VAL A 428 4.84 32.32 1.17
CA VAL A 428 4.34 31.23 0.32
C VAL A 428 3.08 31.67 -0.39
N THR A 429 3.00 31.32 -1.69
CA THR A 429 1.83 31.56 -2.52
C THR A 429 1.44 30.27 -3.20
N ALA A 430 0.19 29.87 -3.04
CA ALA A 430 -0.42 28.71 -3.70
C ALA A 430 -1.51 29.18 -4.67
N ARG A 431 -1.51 28.67 -5.89
CA ARG A 431 -2.51 28.96 -6.92
C ARG A 431 -3.19 27.68 -7.35
N ASN A 432 -4.44 27.79 -7.76
CA ASN A 432 -5.17 26.66 -8.32
C ASN A 432 -4.45 26.05 -9.54
N VAL A 433 -4.68 24.78 -9.73
CA VAL A 433 -4.37 24.07 -10.97
C VAL A 433 -5.59 24.08 -11.90
N SER A 434 -5.43 23.59 -13.13
CA SER A 434 -6.45 23.73 -14.19
C SER A 434 -7.82 23.14 -13.86
N TYR A 435 -7.90 22.15 -13.00
CA TYR A 435 -9.13 21.40 -12.70
C TYR A 435 -9.85 21.86 -11.42
N ASN A 436 -9.25 22.66 -10.55
CA ASN A 436 -9.84 23.04 -9.27
C ASN A 436 -9.97 24.55 -9.02
N GLY A 437 -9.77 25.36 -10.07
CA GLY A 437 -9.92 26.80 -10.00
C GLY A 437 -11.38 27.25 -10.03
N LYS A 438 -12.25 26.55 -10.77
CA LYS A 438 -13.67 26.89 -10.89
C LYS A 438 -14.46 26.31 -9.73
N LEU A 439 -15.00 27.19 -8.87
CA LEU A 439 -15.84 26.79 -7.75
C LEU A 439 -17.17 27.55 -7.84
N ALA A 440 -18.28 26.82 -7.71
CA ALA A 440 -19.60 27.43 -7.53
C ALA A 440 -19.67 28.22 -6.22
N ALA A 441 -20.61 29.11 -6.07
CA ALA A 441 -20.83 29.83 -4.82
C ALA A 441 -20.97 28.87 -3.64
N GLY A 442 -20.17 29.07 -2.59
CA GLY A 442 -20.11 28.24 -1.39
C GLY A 442 -19.40 26.87 -1.57
N ALA A 443 -18.98 26.51 -2.79
CA ALA A 443 -18.24 25.26 -3.02
C ALA A 443 -16.79 25.39 -2.52
N SER A 444 -16.19 24.25 -2.19
CA SER A 444 -14.83 24.18 -1.66
C SER A 444 -13.97 23.22 -2.44
N THR A 445 -12.66 23.47 -2.41
CA THR A 445 -11.61 22.54 -2.83
C THR A 445 -10.52 22.50 -1.77
N THR A 446 -9.65 21.48 -1.79
CA THR A 446 -8.50 21.39 -0.89
C THR A 446 -7.23 21.20 -1.70
N PHE A 447 -6.12 21.73 -1.18
CA PHE A 447 -4.78 21.39 -1.60
C PHE A 447 -3.94 21.07 -0.38
N GLY A 448 -2.91 20.27 -0.56
CA GLY A 448 -2.01 19.88 0.52
C GLY A 448 -0.55 20.07 0.15
N PHE A 449 0.33 19.95 1.14
CA PHE A 449 1.76 20.05 0.95
C PHE A 449 2.54 19.39 2.08
N LEU A 450 3.76 19.02 1.79
CA LEU A 450 4.78 18.66 2.79
C LEU A 450 5.66 19.86 3.04
N GLY A 451 6.06 20.02 4.30
CA GLY A 451 6.97 21.09 4.70
C GLY A 451 7.98 20.62 5.75
N SER A 452 9.00 21.44 5.94
CA SER A 452 9.98 21.28 7.04
C SER A 452 9.80 22.37 8.08
N TRP A 453 10.19 22.06 9.31
CA TRP A 453 10.19 22.99 10.43
C TRP A 453 11.35 22.70 11.38
N ALA A 454 11.77 23.75 12.13
CA ALA A 454 12.77 23.64 13.19
C ALA A 454 12.31 24.50 14.38
N GLY A 455 12.33 23.91 15.59
CA GLY A 455 11.92 24.58 16.82
C GLY A 455 10.40 24.54 17.07
N SER A 456 9.60 25.24 16.28
CA SER A 456 8.12 25.24 16.42
C SER A 456 7.42 25.35 15.07
N ASN A 457 6.20 24.80 14.98
CA ASN A 457 5.40 24.77 13.76
C ASN A 457 3.97 25.31 14.02
N PRO A 458 3.80 26.60 14.31
CA PRO A 458 2.48 27.17 14.46
C PRO A 458 1.75 27.27 13.11
N VAL A 459 0.43 27.16 13.15
CA VAL A 459 -0.44 27.39 11.98
C VAL A 459 -0.35 28.86 11.59
N PRO A 460 0.02 29.21 10.34
CA PRO A 460 0.06 30.59 9.89
C PRO A 460 -1.34 31.13 9.59
N SER A 461 -1.49 32.44 9.63
CA SER A 461 -2.66 33.08 9.05
C SER A 461 -2.59 33.05 7.54
N VAL A 462 -3.69 32.67 6.89
CA VAL A 462 -3.78 32.57 5.43
C VAL A 462 -4.75 33.62 4.88
N SER A 463 -4.47 34.12 3.68
CA SER A 463 -5.38 34.98 2.91
C SER A 463 -5.76 34.30 1.61
N CYS A 464 -6.98 34.55 1.11
CA CYS A 464 -7.47 34.03 -0.17
C CYS A 464 -7.92 35.17 -1.07
N ALA A 465 -7.49 35.16 -2.31
CA ALA A 465 -7.94 36.02 -3.38
C ALA A 465 -8.55 35.20 -4.50
N ALA A 466 -9.76 35.53 -4.91
CA ALA A 466 -10.47 34.92 -6.04
C ALA A 466 -10.14 35.64 -7.35
N SER A 467 -10.18 34.90 -8.48
CA SER A 467 -10.02 35.43 -9.83
C SER A 467 -11.07 34.87 -10.79
#